data_b179165f1ad15e05ce887b895ebd2042
#
_entry.id   b179165f1ad15e05ce887b895ebd2042
#
_cell.length_a   1.000
_cell.length_b   1.000
_cell.length_c   1.000
_cell.angle_alpha   90.00
_cell.angle_beta   90.00
_cell.angle_gamma   90.00
#
_symmetry.space_group_name_H-M   'P 1'
#
loop_
_entity.id
_entity.type
_entity.pdbx_description
1 polymer ?
#
loop_
_entity_poly.entity_id
_entity_poly.type
_entity_poly.pdbx_seq_one_letter_code
_entity_poly.pdbx_strand_id
1 'polypeptide(L)'
;KKQHKHQTLLGVTGSGKTYTMANIIAQTNKTTLILAPNKTLAAQLYAEMREFFPKNSVEYFVSYYDYYQPEAYVPVSDTFIEKDASLNEHIEQMRLSATKSLTERSDAIVVGTVSAIYGLGDPETYFKMILHIVKGDIINQRDILRKLTELQYVRNDLELRRGTYQVK
;
A
#
# COMPACT_ATOMS: atom_id res chain seq x y z
N LYS A 1 -11.87 18.10 26.53
CA LYS A 1 -10.82 18.46 25.57
C LYS A 1 -11.51 18.98 24.31
N LYS A 2 -11.20 20.22 23.86
CA LYS A 2 -11.71 20.77 22.60
C LYS A 2 -11.15 19.91 21.46
N GLN A 3 -12.01 19.27 20.67
CA GLN A 3 -11.59 18.55 19.48
C GLN A 3 -11.40 19.56 18.34
N HIS A 4 -10.15 19.86 18.02
CA HIS A 4 -9.81 20.65 16.84
C HIS A 4 -9.69 19.72 15.63
N LYS A 5 -10.37 20.06 14.53
CA LYS A 5 -10.29 19.28 13.27
C LYS A 5 -8.89 19.35 12.65
N HIS A 6 -8.21 20.48 12.79
CA HIS A 6 -6.90 20.74 12.23
C HIS A 6 -5.99 21.31 13.30
N GLN A 7 -4.74 20.84 13.34
CA GLN A 7 -3.71 21.30 14.26
C GLN A 7 -2.37 21.38 13.53
N THR A 8 -1.55 22.36 13.86
CA THR A 8 -0.21 22.52 13.32
C THR A 8 0.81 22.39 14.44
N LEU A 9 1.74 21.44 14.31
CA LEU A 9 2.86 21.28 15.22
C LEU A 9 4.10 21.96 14.62
N LEU A 10 4.51 23.08 15.18
CA LEU A 10 5.72 23.80 14.79
C LEU A 10 6.91 23.33 15.63
N GLY A 11 8.05 23.14 14.98
CA GLY A 11 9.28 22.77 15.65
C GLY A 11 10.44 22.66 14.65
N VAL A 12 11.64 22.96 15.10
CA VAL A 12 12.87 22.78 14.31
C VAL A 12 13.15 21.31 14.03
N THR A 13 14.03 21.02 13.08
CA THR A 13 14.51 19.65 12.85
C THR A 13 15.15 19.10 14.12
N GLY A 14 14.88 17.84 14.46
CA GLY A 14 15.39 17.21 15.70
C GLY A 14 14.60 17.53 16.97
N SER A 15 13.53 18.32 16.92
CA SER A 15 12.73 18.68 18.11
C SER A 15 11.77 17.59 18.60
N GLY A 16 11.84 16.37 18.05
CA GLY A 16 10.99 15.25 18.46
C GLY A 16 9.56 15.27 17.88
N LYS A 17 9.32 15.97 16.75
CA LYS A 17 7.99 16.01 16.12
C LYS A 17 7.44 14.62 15.79
N THR A 18 8.27 13.74 15.23
CA THR A 18 7.88 12.36 14.89
C THR A 18 7.51 11.58 16.14
N TYR A 19 8.29 11.72 17.23
CA TYR A 19 7.99 11.09 18.50
C TYR A 19 6.68 11.61 19.11
N THR A 20 6.42 12.92 19.02
CA THR A 20 5.15 13.50 19.44
C THR A 20 3.97 12.94 18.65
N MET A 21 4.11 12.82 17.33
CA MET A 21 3.12 12.18 16.46
C MET A 21 2.86 10.73 16.88
N ALA A 22 3.92 9.95 17.11
CA ALA A 22 3.81 8.56 17.55
C ALA A 22 3.03 8.44 18.86
N ASN A 23 3.30 9.30 19.84
CA ASN A 23 2.55 9.33 21.10
C ASN A 23 1.05 9.66 20.90
N ILE A 24 0.71 10.56 19.99
CA ILE A 24 -0.69 10.87 19.66
C ILE A 24 -1.37 9.65 19.04
N ILE A 25 -0.72 8.99 18.10
CA ILE A 25 -1.23 7.76 17.44
C ILE A 25 -1.45 6.68 18.51
N ALA A 26 -0.48 6.44 19.39
CA ALA A 26 -0.59 5.45 20.47
C ALA A 26 -1.77 5.73 21.42
N GLN A 27 -1.99 6.99 21.78
CA GLN A 27 -3.07 7.38 22.68
C GLN A 27 -4.44 7.36 22.03
N THR A 28 -4.54 7.61 20.72
CA THR A 28 -5.81 7.62 20.01
C THR A 28 -6.21 6.22 19.53
N ASN A 29 -5.23 5.37 19.27
CA ASN A 29 -5.38 3.99 18.76
C ASN A 29 -6.34 3.91 17.56
N LYS A 30 -6.16 4.81 16.60
CA LYS A 30 -6.97 4.90 15.38
C LYS A 30 -6.13 4.58 14.16
N THR A 31 -6.77 4.02 13.14
CA THR A 31 -6.19 3.94 11.80
C THR A 31 -5.66 5.31 11.39
N THR A 32 -4.40 5.36 10.97
CA THR A 32 -3.67 6.60 10.75
C THR A 32 -3.03 6.62 9.37
N LEU A 33 -3.17 7.73 8.67
CA LEU A 33 -2.46 8.02 7.43
C LEU A 33 -1.43 9.12 7.67
N ILE A 34 -0.16 8.84 7.36
CA ILE A 34 0.95 9.79 7.41
C ILE A 34 1.34 10.11 5.97
N LEU A 35 1.20 11.36 5.54
CA LEU A 35 1.59 11.80 4.20
C LEU A 35 2.92 12.52 4.24
N ALA A 36 3.87 12.02 3.44
CA ALA A 36 5.18 12.61 3.23
C ALA A 36 5.28 13.24 1.83
N PRO A 37 6.06 14.31 1.65
CA PRO A 37 6.19 15.00 0.36
C PRO A 37 6.94 14.20 -0.70
N ASN A 38 7.75 13.21 -0.31
CA ASN A 38 8.52 12.36 -1.23
C ASN A 38 8.78 10.96 -0.67
N LYS A 39 9.25 10.05 -1.53
CA LYS A 39 9.52 8.65 -1.17
C LYS A 39 10.59 8.50 -0.08
N THR A 40 11.64 9.32 -0.11
CA THR A 40 12.75 9.24 0.86
C THR A 40 12.27 9.54 2.27
N LEU A 41 11.52 10.62 2.46
CA LEU A 41 10.96 10.96 3.76
C LEU A 41 9.88 9.96 4.18
N ALA A 42 9.08 9.45 3.24
CA ALA A 42 8.12 8.38 3.54
C ALA A 42 8.83 7.12 4.05
N ALA A 43 9.95 6.71 3.43
CA ALA A 43 10.74 5.56 3.87
C ALA A 43 11.33 5.76 5.28
N GLN A 44 11.85 6.95 5.56
CA GLN A 44 12.34 7.29 6.90
C GLN A 44 11.22 7.19 7.95
N LEU A 45 10.08 7.86 7.71
CA LEU A 45 8.94 7.82 8.62
C LEU A 45 8.39 6.41 8.80
N TYR A 46 8.36 5.61 7.74
CA TYR A 46 7.96 4.21 7.81
C TYR A 46 8.88 3.40 8.73
N ALA A 47 10.20 3.56 8.61
CA ALA A 47 11.17 2.89 9.48
C ALA A 47 10.99 3.31 10.95
N GLU A 48 10.90 4.63 11.22
CA GLU A 48 10.66 5.17 12.57
C GLU A 48 9.34 4.65 13.17
N MET A 49 8.25 4.64 12.40
CA MET A 49 6.95 4.13 12.89
C MET A 49 6.98 2.64 13.18
N ARG A 50 7.72 1.83 12.41
CA ARG A 50 7.90 0.40 12.71
C ARG A 50 8.63 0.15 14.03
N GLU A 51 9.59 0.99 14.37
CA GLU A 51 10.28 0.91 15.65
C GLU A 51 9.35 1.30 16.81
N PHE A 52 8.56 2.36 16.65
CA PHE A 52 7.62 2.82 17.69
C PHE A 52 6.44 1.86 17.86
N PHE A 53 6.02 1.17 16.81
CA PHE A 53 4.81 0.34 16.78
C PHE A 53 5.08 -1.09 16.31
N PRO A 54 5.86 -1.89 17.08
CA PRO A 54 6.25 -3.24 16.66
C PRO A 54 5.09 -4.25 16.60
N LYS A 55 3.93 -3.92 17.17
CA LYS A 55 2.73 -4.78 17.19
C LYS A 55 1.63 -4.34 16.23
N ASN A 56 1.68 -3.10 15.77
CA ASN A 56 0.72 -2.53 14.82
C ASN A 56 1.06 -2.94 13.39
N SER A 57 0.09 -2.83 12.50
CA SER A 57 0.36 -2.91 11.07
C SER A 57 0.88 -1.57 10.57
N VAL A 58 2.18 -1.47 10.36
CA VAL A 58 2.81 -0.28 9.77
C VAL A 58 3.10 -0.58 8.31
N GLU A 59 2.49 0.18 7.41
CA GLU A 59 2.47 -0.07 5.99
C GLU A 59 3.07 1.08 5.18
N TYR A 60 3.65 0.77 4.02
CA TYR A 60 4.28 1.71 3.12
C TYR A 60 3.49 1.83 1.82
N PHE A 61 3.08 3.04 1.46
CA PHE A 61 2.22 3.28 0.31
C PHE A 61 2.72 4.44 -0.55
N VAL A 62 3.56 4.13 -1.53
CA VAL A 62 4.15 5.10 -2.46
C VAL A 62 3.90 4.68 -3.90
N SER A 63 4.27 5.51 -4.88
CA SER A 63 4.20 5.14 -6.28
C SER A 63 5.12 3.94 -6.58
N TYR A 64 4.61 2.94 -7.30
CA TYR A 64 5.37 1.76 -7.72
C TYR A 64 6.25 1.99 -8.95
N TYR A 65 6.18 3.17 -9.56
CA TYR A 65 7.13 3.59 -10.59
C TYR A 65 8.44 4.03 -9.95
N ASP A 66 9.54 3.37 -10.31
CA ASP A 66 10.88 3.80 -9.91
C ASP A 66 11.44 4.84 -10.88
N TYR A 67 11.12 4.67 -12.14
CA TYR A 67 11.51 5.57 -13.22
C TYR A 67 10.32 5.82 -14.13
N TYR A 68 10.17 7.06 -14.57
CA TYR A 68 9.19 7.45 -15.57
C TYR A 68 9.81 8.49 -16.49
N GLN A 69 9.98 8.13 -17.74
CA GLN A 69 10.37 9.04 -18.81
C GLN A 69 9.18 9.25 -19.74
N PRO A 70 8.62 10.45 -19.83
CA PRO A 70 7.61 10.73 -20.83
C PRO A 70 8.21 10.69 -22.24
N GLU A 71 7.40 10.35 -23.20
CA GLU A 71 7.77 10.50 -24.60
C GLU A 71 8.07 11.98 -24.90
N ALA A 72 9.13 12.23 -25.66
CA ALA A 72 9.54 13.57 -26.07
C ALA A 72 10.17 13.53 -27.47
N TYR A 73 9.94 14.59 -28.24
CA TYR A 73 10.62 14.80 -29.50
C TYR A 73 11.58 15.98 -29.40
N VAL A 74 12.83 15.76 -29.76
CA VAL A 74 13.89 16.79 -29.75
C VAL A 74 14.15 17.24 -31.20
N PRO A 75 13.57 18.38 -31.66
CA PRO A 75 13.64 18.80 -33.07
C PRO A 75 15.08 19.05 -33.56
N VAL A 76 15.95 19.51 -32.66
CA VAL A 76 17.35 19.86 -33.02
C VAL A 76 18.18 18.65 -33.47
N SER A 77 17.90 17.47 -32.89
CA SER A 77 18.61 16.22 -33.19
C SER A 77 17.75 15.22 -33.95
N ASP A 78 16.51 15.59 -34.33
CA ASP A 78 15.53 14.71 -34.94
C ASP A 78 15.39 13.37 -34.19
N THR A 79 15.37 13.46 -32.85
CA THR A 79 15.38 12.29 -31.98
C THR A 79 14.03 12.18 -31.27
N PHE A 80 13.39 11.02 -31.42
CA PHE A 80 12.22 10.64 -30.64
C PHE A 80 12.67 9.82 -29.40
N ILE A 81 12.32 10.31 -28.22
CA ILE A 81 12.57 9.62 -26.96
C ILE A 81 11.27 8.87 -26.63
N GLU A 82 11.34 7.55 -26.61
CA GLU A 82 10.20 6.71 -26.26
C GLU A 82 9.85 6.82 -24.77
N LYS A 83 8.57 6.63 -24.47
CA LYS A 83 8.11 6.51 -23.10
C LYS A 83 8.74 5.29 -22.45
N ASP A 84 9.38 5.48 -21.30
CA ASP A 84 9.93 4.40 -20.48
C ASP A 84 9.42 4.50 -19.04
N ALA A 85 9.08 3.34 -18.46
CA ALA A 85 8.62 3.25 -17.09
C ALA A 85 9.01 1.91 -16.47
N SER A 86 9.83 1.95 -15.43
CA SER A 86 10.15 0.76 -14.65
C SER A 86 9.19 0.59 -13.48
N LEU A 87 8.63 -0.61 -13.34
CA LEU A 87 7.75 -0.99 -12.25
C LEU A 87 8.54 -1.71 -11.16
N ASN A 88 8.31 -1.33 -9.90
CA ASN A 88 8.86 -2.03 -8.76
C ASN A 88 7.81 -2.96 -8.15
N GLU A 89 7.94 -4.26 -8.44
CA GLU A 89 7.00 -5.28 -7.95
C GLU A 89 6.96 -5.37 -6.42
N HIS A 90 8.07 -5.11 -5.75
CA HIS A 90 8.11 -5.13 -4.29
C HIS A 90 7.26 -4.01 -3.69
N ILE A 91 7.35 -2.78 -4.25
CA ILE A 91 6.51 -1.67 -3.82
C ILE A 91 5.03 -1.96 -4.14
N GLU A 92 4.73 -2.59 -5.26
CA GLU A 92 3.36 -3.03 -5.57
C GLU A 92 2.82 -3.99 -4.51
N GLN A 93 3.61 -4.97 -4.09
CA GLN A 93 3.25 -5.88 -3.01
C GLN A 93 3.02 -5.15 -1.67
N MET A 94 3.87 -4.17 -1.34
CA MET A 94 3.67 -3.35 -0.14
C MET A 94 2.37 -2.54 -0.20
N ARG A 95 1.97 -2.02 -1.35
CA ARG A 95 0.68 -1.33 -1.54
C ARG A 95 -0.51 -2.27 -1.35
N LEU A 96 -0.43 -3.49 -1.86
CA LEU A 96 -1.45 -4.52 -1.64
C LEU A 96 -1.55 -4.90 -0.16
N SER A 97 -0.39 -5.04 0.52
CA SER A 97 -0.34 -5.26 1.97
C SER A 97 -1.02 -4.13 2.75
N ALA A 98 -0.74 -2.88 2.39
CA ALA A 98 -1.37 -1.71 3.02
C ALA A 98 -2.89 -1.72 2.84
N THR A 99 -3.38 -2.03 1.65
CA THR A 99 -4.82 -2.14 1.38
C THR A 99 -5.46 -3.24 2.21
N LYS A 100 -4.82 -4.41 2.28
CA LYS A 100 -5.27 -5.53 3.13
C LYS A 100 -5.34 -5.10 4.60
N SER A 101 -4.29 -4.50 5.13
CA SER A 101 -4.21 -4.06 6.52
C SER A 101 -5.29 -3.05 6.89
N LEU A 102 -5.60 -2.12 6.00
CA LEU A 102 -6.70 -1.15 6.19
C LEU A 102 -8.08 -1.82 6.25
N THR A 103 -8.25 -2.97 5.61
CA THR A 103 -9.52 -3.70 5.60
C THR A 103 -9.68 -4.66 6.79
N GLU A 104 -8.57 -5.18 7.31
CA GLU A 104 -8.59 -6.22 8.35
C GLU A 104 -8.24 -5.71 9.76
N ARG A 105 -7.59 -4.53 9.87
CA ARG A 105 -7.04 -4.02 11.14
C ARG A 105 -7.47 -2.59 11.42
N SER A 106 -7.87 -2.34 12.66
CA SER A 106 -8.23 -1.00 13.15
C SER A 106 -7.01 -0.18 13.64
N ASP A 107 -5.85 -0.84 13.80
CA ASP A 107 -4.59 -0.25 14.29
C ASP A 107 -3.56 -0.01 13.18
N ALA A 108 -4.00 0.01 11.93
CA ALA A 108 -3.13 0.22 10.78
C ALA A 108 -2.57 1.65 10.74
N ILE A 109 -1.27 1.76 10.47
CA ILE A 109 -0.56 3.03 10.24
C ILE A 109 0.02 2.98 8.83
N VAL A 110 -0.51 3.80 7.93
CA VAL A 110 -0.04 3.85 6.55
C VAL A 110 0.82 5.08 6.35
N VAL A 111 2.06 4.89 5.92
CA VAL A 111 2.96 5.98 5.53
C VAL A 111 3.03 6.03 4.01
N GLY A 112 2.60 7.14 3.44
CA GLY A 112 2.49 7.30 2.00
C GLY A 112 2.96 8.64 1.47
N THR A 113 2.94 8.75 0.15
CA THR A 113 3.13 10.01 -0.58
C THR A 113 1.83 10.45 -1.24
N VAL A 114 1.86 11.46 -2.06
CA VAL A 114 0.71 11.97 -2.83
C VAL A 114 -0.01 10.86 -3.63
N SER A 115 0.68 9.77 -3.97
CA SER A 115 0.05 8.62 -4.65
C SER A 115 -1.06 7.95 -3.84
N ALA A 116 -1.10 8.17 -2.52
CA ALA A 116 -2.15 7.63 -1.65
C ALA A 116 -3.50 8.36 -1.77
N ILE A 117 -3.54 9.56 -2.38
CA ILE A 117 -4.79 10.30 -2.60
C ILE A 117 -5.53 9.86 -3.87
N TYR A 118 -4.85 9.14 -4.76
CA TYR A 118 -5.48 8.57 -5.95
C TYR A 118 -6.03 7.19 -5.60
N GLY A 119 -7.35 7.05 -5.65
CA GLY A 119 -8.05 5.85 -5.24
C GLY A 119 -7.71 4.62 -6.11
N LEU A 120 -7.78 3.44 -5.49
CA LEU A 120 -7.68 2.14 -6.17
C LEU A 120 -9.04 1.65 -6.71
N GLY A 121 -10.06 2.49 -6.66
CA GLY A 121 -11.43 2.17 -7.02
C GLY A 121 -12.39 2.16 -5.82
N ASP A 122 -13.56 1.60 -6.02
CA ASP A 122 -14.58 1.49 -4.98
C ASP A 122 -14.22 0.39 -3.95
N PRO A 123 -14.19 0.72 -2.64
CA PRO A 123 -13.88 -0.25 -1.59
C PRO A 123 -14.81 -1.48 -1.59
N GLU A 124 -16.12 -1.31 -1.89
CA GLU A 124 -17.05 -2.44 -1.93
C GLU A 124 -16.72 -3.42 -3.04
N THR A 125 -16.32 -2.91 -4.21
CA THR A 125 -15.85 -3.74 -5.33
C THR A 125 -14.56 -4.46 -4.97
N TYR A 126 -13.64 -3.79 -4.27
CA TYR A 126 -12.40 -4.42 -3.80
C TYR A 126 -12.68 -5.58 -2.84
N PHE A 127 -13.59 -5.41 -1.88
CA PHE A 127 -13.99 -6.50 -0.97
C PHE A 127 -14.58 -7.72 -1.70
N LYS A 128 -15.34 -7.50 -2.77
CA LYS A 128 -15.87 -8.59 -3.61
C LYS A 128 -14.77 -9.37 -4.35
N MET A 129 -13.61 -8.75 -4.56
CA MET A 129 -12.45 -9.36 -5.22
C MET A 129 -11.48 -10.04 -4.25
N ILE A 130 -11.86 -10.25 -3.00
CA ILE A 130 -11.04 -10.96 -2.01
C ILE A 130 -11.59 -12.37 -1.82
N LEU A 131 -10.69 -13.35 -1.78
CA LEU A 131 -10.96 -14.70 -1.27
C LEU A 131 -10.40 -14.79 0.14
N HIS A 132 -11.27 -14.77 1.16
CA HIS A 132 -10.89 -14.91 2.55
C HIS A 132 -11.02 -16.36 2.99
N ILE A 133 -9.94 -16.94 3.52
CA ILE A 133 -9.89 -18.32 4.01
C ILE A 133 -9.15 -18.32 5.36
N VAL A 134 -9.75 -18.94 6.37
CA VAL A 134 -9.16 -19.10 7.69
C VAL A 134 -8.83 -20.57 7.94
N LYS A 135 -7.72 -20.84 8.64
CA LYS A 135 -7.37 -22.21 9.01
C LYS A 135 -8.45 -22.84 9.89
N GLY A 136 -9.01 -23.95 9.42
CA GLY A 136 -10.11 -24.64 10.08
C GLY A 136 -11.47 -24.46 9.38
N ASP A 137 -11.58 -23.58 8.40
CA ASP A 137 -12.79 -23.43 7.60
C ASP A 137 -13.09 -24.70 6.81
N ILE A 138 -14.37 -25.09 6.77
CA ILE A 138 -14.86 -26.17 5.93
C ILE A 138 -15.42 -25.51 4.66
N ILE A 139 -14.64 -25.51 3.59
CA ILE A 139 -14.98 -24.84 2.33
C ILE A 139 -15.03 -25.87 1.20
N ASN A 140 -16.01 -25.71 0.31
CA ASN A 140 -16.12 -26.56 -0.88
C ASN A 140 -15.05 -26.16 -1.90
N GLN A 141 -14.22 -27.11 -2.34
CA GLN A 141 -13.17 -26.87 -3.34
C GLN A 141 -13.71 -26.22 -4.63
N ARG A 142 -14.88 -26.62 -5.11
CA ARG A 142 -15.49 -26.04 -6.33
C ARG A 142 -15.78 -24.55 -6.18
N ASP A 143 -16.20 -24.11 -4.97
CA ASP A 143 -16.51 -22.71 -4.72
C ASP A 143 -15.23 -21.87 -4.70
N ILE A 144 -14.12 -22.41 -4.16
CA ILE A 144 -12.81 -21.77 -4.22
C ILE A 144 -12.35 -21.62 -5.68
N LEU A 145 -12.43 -22.71 -6.47
CA LEU A 145 -11.99 -22.69 -7.86
C LEU A 145 -12.81 -21.72 -8.70
N ARG A 146 -14.13 -21.67 -8.49
CA ARG A 146 -15.01 -20.70 -9.14
C ARG A 146 -14.59 -19.28 -8.77
N LYS A 147 -14.37 -19.01 -7.49
CA LYS A 147 -13.94 -17.69 -7.02
C LYS A 147 -12.58 -17.28 -7.60
N LEU A 148 -11.61 -18.18 -7.67
CA LEU A 148 -10.32 -17.93 -8.29
C LEU A 148 -10.47 -17.57 -9.79
N THR A 149 -11.36 -18.28 -10.50
CA THR A 149 -11.66 -17.97 -11.90
C THR A 149 -12.33 -16.60 -12.06
N GLU A 150 -13.28 -16.25 -11.21
CA GLU A 150 -13.90 -14.91 -11.14
C GLU A 150 -12.86 -13.81 -10.90
N LEU A 151 -11.81 -14.11 -10.11
CA LEU A 151 -10.67 -13.26 -9.83
C LEU A 151 -9.61 -13.28 -10.95
N GLN A 152 -9.92 -13.92 -12.09
CA GLN A 152 -9.04 -14.03 -13.26
C GLN A 152 -7.73 -14.81 -13.02
N TYR A 153 -7.70 -15.68 -12.01
CA TYR A 153 -6.60 -16.63 -11.87
C TYR A 153 -6.71 -17.74 -12.92
N VAL A 154 -5.57 -18.14 -13.46
CA VAL A 154 -5.50 -19.19 -14.49
C VAL A 154 -5.02 -20.49 -13.87
N ARG A 155 -5.69 -21.62 -14.21
CA ARG A 155 -5.20 -22.94 -13.80
C ARG A 155 -3.89 -23.26 -14.52
N ASN A 156 -2.85 -23.60 -13.76
CA ASN A 156 -1.58 -24.08 -14.29
C ASN A 156 -1.04 -25.18 -13.37
N ASP A 157 -1.25 -26.43 -13.76
CA ASP A 157 -0.85 -27.58 -12.94
C ASP A 157 0.65 -27.90 -13.07
N LEU A 158 1.38 -27.27 -14.00
CA LEU A 158 2.82 -27.46 -14.21
C LEU A 158 3.66 -26.53 -13.33
N GLU A 159 3.28 -25.26 -13.24
CA GLU A 159 4.06 -24.26 -12.54
C GLU A 159 3.14 -23.28 -11.81
N LEU A 160 3.39 -23.09 -10.50
CA LEU A 160 2.71 -22.10 -9.70
C LEU A 160 3.39 -20.73 -9.87
N ARG A 161 2.72 -19.82 -10.56
CA ARG A 161 3.15 -18.43 -10.75
C ARG A 161 2.13 -17.46 -10.18
N ARG A 162 2.49 -16.19 -10.10
CA ARG A 162 1.57 -15.11 -9.76
C ARG A 162 0.35 -15.13 -10.72
N GLY A 163 -0.85 -15.07 -10.16
CA GLY A 163 -2.10 -15.13 -10.95
C GLY A 163 -2.48 -16.54 -11.43
N THR A 164 -1.81 -17.60 -10.96
CA THR A 164 -2.16 -18.99 -11.27
C THR A 164 -2.54 -19.78 -10.03
N TYR A 165 -3.27 -20.91 -10.23
CA TYR A 165 -3.55 -21.88 -9.20
C TYR A 165 -3.35 -23.30 -9.72
N GLN A 166 -3.09 -24.24 -8.80
CA GLN A 166 -2.96 -25.67 -9.09
C GLN A 166 -4.07 -26.44 -8.37
N VAL A 167 -4.51 -27.52 -8.97
CA VAL A 167 -5.45 -28.47 -8.36
C VAL A 167 -4.75 -29.84 -8.29
N LYS A 168 -4.52 -30.28 -7.07
CA LYS A 168 -3.97 -31.62 -6.78
C LYS A 168 -5.02 -32.52 -6.18
#